data_2883b62419ea244d0a73b42f8eeba408
#
_entry.id   2883b62419ea244d0a73b42f8eeba408
#
_cell.length_a   1.000
_cell.length_b   1.000
_cell.length_c   1.000
_cell.angle_alpha   90.00
_cell.angle_beta   90.00
_cell.angle_gamma   90.00
#
_symmetry.space_group_name_H-M   'P 1'
#
loop_
_entity.id
_entity.type
_entity.pdbx_description
1 polymer ?
#
loop_
_entity_poly.entity_id
_entity_poly.type
_entity_poly.pdbx_seq_one_letter_code
_entity_poly.pdbx_strand_id
1 'polypeptide(L)'
;TEWIYGEYDLVSQMVENGQGLKEWLEDQGSLFNDGAQLTLIGALWYRENQNMGCDMDKDGVPEIVGGNWGTYFLPLKTTVLNNEGNKIMTRTTAEELIVEDGRVVGVKATMFDGTPVTARATKGVVLATGGYAANINMVVEENEYWDPNAVTKNILTTNRSSLQGDGIKMAQTVNAATTGM
;
A
#
# COMPACT_ATOMS: atom_id res chain seq x y z
N THR A 1 -12.79 26.57 13.38
CA THR A 1 -12.41 25.50 12.48
C THR A 1 -11.07 24.99 12.96
N GLU A 2 -11.03 23.84 13.58
CA GLU A 2 -9.78 23.18 13.91
C GLU A 2 -9.11 22.73 12.62
N TRP A 3 -7.84 23.06 12.47
CA TRP A 3 -7.07 22.61 11.31
C TRP A 3 -6.61 21.18 11.60
N ILE A 4 -6.92 20.27 10.71
CA ILE A 4 -6.46 18.88 10.78
C ILE A 4 -5.10 18.84 10.11
N TYR A 5 -4.08 18.51 10.87
CA TYR A 5 -2.72 18.33 10.38
C TYR A 5 -2.39 16.85 10.38
N GLY A 6 -1.68 16.42 9.33
CA GLY A 6 -1.06 15.10 9.34
C GLY A 6 0.02 15.01 10.42
N GLU A 7 0.34 13.78 10.82
CA GLU A 7 1.46 13.52 11.71
C GLU A 7 2.78 13.99 11.05
N TYR A 8 3.38 15.04 11.62
CA TYR A 8 4.53 15.72 11.03
C TYR A 8 5.66 14.75 10.67
N ASP A 9 6.00 13.85 11.58
CA ASP A 9 7.12 12.91 11.39
C ASP A 9 6.85 11.93 10.22
N LEU A 10 5.61 11.48 10.05
CA LEU A 10 5.23 10.61 8.94
C LEU A 10 5.25 11.37 7.60
N VAL A 11 4.73 12.59 7.57
CA VAL A 11 4.74 13.44 6.38
C VAL A 11 6.17 13.81 5.99
N SER A 12 7.01 14.16 6.97
CA SER A 12 8.43 14.48 6.76
C SER A 12 9.17 13.29 6.12
N GLN A 13 9.02 12.11 6.69
CA GLN A 13 9.59 10.87 6.15
C GLN A 13 9.19 10.62 4.69
N MET A 14 7.93 10.81 4.36
CA MET A 14 7.43 10.65 2.98
C MET A 14 8.08 11.66 2.03
N VAL A 15 8.16 12.93 2.43
CA VAL A 15 8.71 14.01 1.58
C VAL A 15 10.23 13.83 1.39
N GLU A 16 10.95 13.54 2.48
CA GLU A 16 12.41 13.39 2.46
C GLU A 16 12.87 12.18 1.64
N ASN A 17 12.07 11.11 1.62
CA ASN A 17 12.42 9.88 0.90
C ASN A 17 11.77 9.76 -0.48
N GLY A 18 10.93 10.72 -0.88
CA GLY A 18 10.17 10.63 -2.13
C GLY A 18 11.06 10.54 -3.38
N GLN A 19 12.14 11.32 -3.45
CA GLN A 19 13.10 11.27 -4.56
C GLN A 19 13.83 9.93 -4.58
N GLY A 20 14.32 9.46 -3.44
CA GLY A 20 14.99 8.16 -3.34
C GLY A 20 14.09 6.98 -3.71
N LEU A 21 12.78 7.09 -3.46
CA LEU A 21 11.83 6.08 -3.91
C LEU A 21 11.72 6.02 -5.43
N LYS A 22 11.69 7.19 -6.11
CA LYS A 22 11.67 7.24 -7.58
C LYS A 22 12.92 6.57 -8.14
N GLU A 23 14.10 6.96 -7.69
CA GLU A 23 15.39 6.40 -8.13
C GLU A 23 15.45 4.88 -7.89
N TRP A 24 14.96 4.42 -6.73
CA TRP A 24 14.89 3.00 -6.44
C TRP A 24 13.95 2.24 -7.38
N LEU A 25 12.80 2.83 -7.76
CA LEU A 25 11.88 2.22 -8.73
C LEU A 25 12.49 2.16 -10.14
N GLU A 26 13.25 3.20 -10.53
CA GLU A 26 13.99 3.21 -11.79
C GLU A 26 15.07 2.11 -11.80
N ASP A 27 15.74 1.90 -10.68
CA ASP A 27 16.69 0.79 -10.52
C ASP A 27 16.03 -0.59 -10.66
N GLN A 28 14.74 -0.71 -10.32
CA GLN A 28 13.97 -1.94 -10.56
C GLN A 28 13.47 -2.06 -12.01
N GLY A 29 13.63 -1.04 -12.83
CA GLY A 29 13.21 -1.01 -14.24
C GLY A 29 11.93 -0.23 -14.53
N SER A 30 11.39 0.51 -13.57
CA SER A 30 10.27 1.42 -13.84
C SER A 30 10.76 2.64 -14.63
N LEU A 31 9.99 3.07 -15.61
CA LEU A 31 10.31 4.24 -16.43
C LEU A 31 9.42 5.42 -16.04
N PHE A 32 10.03 6.57 -15.83
CA PHE A 32 9.32 7.81 -15.53
C PHE A 32 9.56 8.88 -16.59
N ASN A 33 8.62 9.80 -16.72
CA ASN A 33 8.78 10.97 -17.57
C ASN A 33 9.67 12.00 -16.88
N ASP A 34 10.86 12.23 -17.41
CA ASP A 34 11.81 13.18 -16.83
C ASP A 34 11.49 14.65 -17.14
N GLY A 35 10.55 14.92 -18.03
CA GLY A 35 10.33 16.28 -18.55
C GLY A 35 9.08 16.98 -18.04
N ALA A 36 8.07 16.28 -17.55
CA ALA A 36 6.81 16.89 -17.15
C ALA A 36 6.26 16.25 -15.89
N GLN A 37 6.40 16.96 -14.80
CA GLN A 37 5.64 16.64 -13.61
C GLN A 37 4.18 17.05 -13.84
N LEU A 38 3.25 16.24 -13.38
CA LEU A 38 1.83 16.55 -13.44
C LEU A 38 1.37 17.24 -12.16
N THR A 39 0.35 18.07 -12.31
CA THR A 39 -0.36 18.66 -11.18
C THR A 39 -1.71 17.97 -11.06
N LEU A 40 -1.96 17.30 -9.95
CA LEU A 40 -3.29 16.78 -9.62
C LEU A 40 -4.21 17.92 -9.15
N ILE A 41 -5.52 17.71 -9.29
CA ILE A 41 -6.53 18.64 -8.78
C ILE A 41 -6.30 18.89 -7.28
N GLY A 42 -6.21 20.16 -6.90
CA GLY A 42 -5.94 20.59 -5.53
C GLY A 42 -4.46 20.73 -5.16
N ALA A 43 -3.52 20.32 -6.02
CA ALA A 43 -2.10 20.60 -5.81
C ALA A 43 -1.75 21.99 -6.33
N LEU A 44 -0.93 22.73 -5.57
CA LEU A 44 -0.45 24.08 -5.96
C LEU A 44 0.77 24.02 -6.90
N TRP A 45 1.48 22.90 -6.91
CA TRP A 45 2.74 22.73 -7.63
C TRP A 45 2.80 21.41 -8.37
N TYR A 46 3.60 21.34 -9.42
CA TYR A 46 3.98 20.09 -10.09
C TYR A 46 4.77 19.21 -9.12
N ARG A 47 4.27 18.02 -8.82
CA ARG A 47 4.91 17.10 -7.87
C ARG A 47 4.62 15.61 -8.13
N GLU A 48 4.06 15.31 -9.29
CA GLU A 48 3.78 13.94 -9.69
C GLU A 48 4.68 13.56 -10.86
N ASN A 49 5.44 12.49 -10.67
CA ASN A 49 6.19 11.86 -11.75
C ASN A 49 5.32 10.79 -12.39
N GLN A 50 5.04 10.96 -13.68
CA GLN A 50 4.23 9.98 -14.40
C GLN A 50 5.06 8.77 -14.77
N ASN A 51 4.60 7.58 -14.39
CA ASN A 51 5.18 6.34 -14.85
C ASN A 51 4.82 6.12 -16.34
N MET A 52 5.83 5.83 -17.17
CA MET A 52 5.71 5.70 -18.62
C MET A 52 5.82 4.26 -19.11
N GLY A 53 6.16 3.32 -18.24
CA GLY A 53 6.35 1.92 -18.62
C GLY A 53 7.31 1.20 -17.69
N CYS A 54 7.84 0.09 -18.16
CA CYS A 54 8.98 -0.57 -17.52
C CYS A 54 9.89 -1.21 -18.56
N ASP A 55 11.18 -1.21 -18.26
CA ASP A 55 12.27 -1.82 -19.02
C ASP A 55 13.15 -2.56 -17.99
N MET A 56 12.87 -3.85 -17.79
CA MET A 56 13.44 -4.63 -16.69
C MET A 56 14.86 -5.10 -16.95
N ASP A 57 15.21 -5.34 -18.20
CA ASP A 57 16.56 -5.76 -18.58
C ASP A 57 17.45 -4.58 -19.03
N LYS A 58 16.86 -3.37 -19.06
CA LYS A 58 17.54 -2.12 -19.39
C LYS A 58 18.19 -2.12 -20.78
N ASP A 59 17.57 -2.80 -21.72
CA ASP A 59 18.04 -2.85 -23.13
C ASP A 59 17.55 -1.66 -23.95
N GLY A 60 16.71 -0.81 -23.38
CA GLY A 60 16.12 0.37 -24.01
C GLY A 60 14.80 0.07 -24.75
N VAL A 61 14.28 -1.16 -24.65
CA VAL A 61 13.01 -1.58 -25.25
C VAL A 61 12.03 -1.95 -24.13
N PRO A 62 11.10 -1.06 -23.76
CA PRO A 62 10.17 -1.34 -22.69
C PRO A 62 9.30 -2.57 -22.93
N GLU A 63 9.22 -3.50 -21.97
CA GLU A 63 8.27 -4.62 -21.99
C GLU A 63 6.83 -4.15 -21.83
N ILE A 64 6.62 -3.03 -21.14
CA ILE A 64 5.31 -2.38 -21.01
C ILE A 64 5.50 -0.89 -21.30
N VAL A 65 4.65 -0.36 -22.18
CA VAL A 65 4.54 1.05 -22.48
C VAL A 65 3.21 1.60 -21.94
N GLY A 66 3.27 2.79 -21.38
CA GLY A 66 2.12 3.50 -20.84
C GLY A 66 1.98 3.38 -19.32
N GLY A 67 1.31 4.36 -18.73
CA GLY A 67 1.17 4.53 -17.30
C GLY A 67 0.05 3.69 -16.68
N ASN A 68 0.13 2.38 -16.77
CA ASN A 68 -0.79 1.52 -16.04
C ASN A 68 -0.12 0.90 -14.80
N TRP A 69 -0.91 0.40 -13.87
CA TRP A 69 -0.40 -0.17 -12.63
C TRP A 69 0.56 -1.36 -12.82
N GLY A 70 0.51 -2.06 -13.96
CA GLY A 70 1.44 -3.13 -14.29
C GLY A 70 2.88 -2.66 -14.41
N THR A 71 3.11 -1.39 -14.70
CA THR A 71 4.43 -0.79 -14.85
C THR A 71 5.22 -0.68 -13.54
N TYR A 72 4.57 -0.72 -12.40
CA TYR A 72 5.20 -0.86 -11.09
C TYR A 72 5.24 -2.32 -10.65
N PHE A 73 4.13 -3.02 -10.88
CA PHE A 73 3.95 -4.36 -10.34
C PHE A 73 4.85 -5.39 -11.01
N LEU A 74 5.08 -5.26 -12.31
CA LEU A 74 5.91 -6.23 -13.05
C LEU A 74 7.37 -6.20 -12.62
N PRO A 75 8.07 -5.04 -12.56
CA PRO A 75 9.45 -4.98 -12.08
C PRO A 75 9.59 -5.49 -10.64
N LEU A 76 8.75 -5.01 -9.74
CA LEU A 76 8.81 -5.40 -8.33
C LEU A 76 8.53 -6.89 -8.11
N LYS A 77 7.54 -7.45 -8.81
CA LYS A 77 7.27 -8.89 -8.81
C LYS A 77 8.47 -9.68 -9.31
N THR A 78 9.10 -9.23 -10.38
CA THR A 78 10.27 -9.89 -10.98
C THR A 78 11.43 -9.86 -9.99
N THR A 79 11.72 -8.72 -9.38
CA THR A 79 12.75 -8.59 -8.36
C THR A 79 12.52 -9.53 -7.18
N VAL A 80 11.28 -9.63 -6.70
CA VAL A 80 10.93 -10.55 -5.60
C VAL A 80 11.20 -12.01 -6.01
N LEU A 81 10.76 -12.42 -7.21
CA LEU A 81 10.85 -13.81 -7.63
C LEU A 81 12.26 -14.22 -8.07
N ASN A 82 13.10 -13.28 -8.49
CA ASN A 82 14.50 -13.54 -8.82
C ASN A 82 15.37 -13.79 -7.57
N ASN A 83 14.90 -13.43 -6.39
CA ASN A 83 15.59 -13.77 -5.15
C ASN A 83 15.18 -15.16 -4.66
N GLU A 84 16.16 -16.07 -4.57
CA GLU A 84 15.93 -17.45 -4.16
C GLU A 84 15.26 -17.52 -2.78
N GLY A 85 14.26 -18.35 -2.65
CA GLY A 85 13.50 -18.55 -1.43
C GLY A 85 12.31 -17.58 -1.23
N ASN A 86 12.25 -16.49 -1.97
CA ASN A 86 11.08 -15.58 -1.93
C ASN A 86 9.87 -16.20 -2.61
N LYS A 87 8.68 -15.90 -2.09
CA LYS A 87 7.41 -16.40 -2.63
C LYS A 87 6.37 -15.30 -2.67
N ILE A 88 5.56 -15.31 -3.72
CA ILE A 88 4.32 -14.53 -3.82
C ILE A 88 3.16 -15.52 -3.75
N MET A 89 2.36 -15.44 -2.71
CA MET A 89 1.21 -16.30 -2.50
C MET A 89 -0.06 -15.51 -2.84
N THR A 90 -0.59 -15.72 -4.03
CA THR A 90 -1.86 -15.15 -4.46
C THR A 90 -3.04 -15.98 -3.96
N ARG A 91 -4.25 -15.38 -3.91
CA ARG A 91 -5.47 -16.06 -3.44
C ARG A 91 -5.30 -16.65 -2.03
N THR A 92 -4.58 -15.92 -1.18
CA THR A 92 -4.27 -16.31 0.20
C THR A 92 -4.65 -15.15 1.10
N THR A 93 -5.58 -15.37 2.02
CA THR A 93 -6.09 -14.36 2.93
C THR A 93 -5.35 -14.45 4.26
N ALA A 94 -4.65 -13.37 4.65
CA ALA A 94 -4.09 -13.25 5.99
C ALA A 94 -5.20 -12.98 6.99
N GLU A 95 -5.18 -13.67 8.14
CA GLU A 95 -6.28 -13.67 9.11
C GLU A 95 -5.84 -13.28 10.51
N GLU A 96 -4.61 -13.61 10.91
CA GLU A 96 -4.13 -13.42 12.27
C GLU A 96 -2.62 -13.16 12.31
N LEU A 97 -2.20 -12.22 13.17
CA LEU A 97 -0.80 -12.03 13.50
C LEU A 97 -0.39 -12.97 14.64
N ILE A 98 0.74 -13.65 14.48
CA ILE A 98 1.30 -14.52 15.51
C ILE A 98 2.16 -13.68 16.43
N VAL A 99 1.83 -13.70 17.72
CA VAL A 99 2.57 -12.97 18.76
C VAL A 99 3.23 -13.95 19.72
N GLU A 100 4.51 -13.75 19.99
CA GLU A 100 5.29 -14.47 21.01
C GLU A 100 6.10 -13.44 21.80
N ASP A 101 6.01 -13.50 23.11
CA ASP A 101 6.70 -12.59 24.04
C ASP A 101 6.50 -11.10 23.72
N GLY A 102 5.27 -10.72 23.32
CA GLY A 102 4.91 -9.35 22.96
C GLY A 102 5.41 -8.87 21.59
N ARG A 103 5.99 -9.75 20.79
CA ARG A 103 6.50 -9.45 19.45
C ARG A 103 5.72 -10.20 18.38
N VAL A 104 5.42 -9.52 17.28
CA VAL A 104 4.86 -10.17 16.10
C VAL A 104 5.94 -10.99 15.39
N VAL A 105 5.73 -12.30 15.31
CA VAL A 105 6.67 -13.29 14.76
C VAL A 105 6.13 -14.07 13.57
N GLY A 106 4.99 -13.65 13.02
CA GLY A 106 4.45 -14.32 11.85
C GLY A 106 3.00 -13.96 11.56
N VAL A 107 2.44 -14.67 10.60
CA VAL A 107 1.06 -14.53 10.16
C VAL A 107 0.44 -15.90 9.89
N LYS A 108 -0.83 -16.06 10.24
CA LYS A 108 -1.68 -17.17 9.79
C LYS A 108 -2.53 -16.67 8.63
N ALA A 109 -2.72 -17.53 7.66
CA ALA A 109 -3.48 -17.25 6.45
C ALA A 109 -4.20 -18.51 5.97
N THR A 110 -5.18 -18.33 5.10
CA THR A 110 -5.89 -19.44 4.46
C THR A 110 -5.88 -19.23 2.95
N MET A 111 -5.51 -20.25 2.21
CA MET A 111 -5.59 -20.25 0.75
C MET A 111 -7.06 -20.38 0.30
N PHE A 112 -7.33 -20.00 -0.96
CA PHE A 112 -8.68 -20.05 -1.52
C PHE A 112 -9.33 -21.46 -1.48
N ASP A 113 -8.53 -22.51 -1.52
CA ASP A 113 -8.98 -23.90 -1.43
C ASP A 113 -9.18 -24.39 0.04
N GLY A 114 -9.02 -23.50 1.02
CA GLY A 114 -9.13 -23.81 2.44
C GLY A 114 -7.84 -24.31 3.10
N THR A 115 -6.73 -24.41 2.35
CA THR A 115 -5.45 -24.84 2.91
C THR A 115 -4.90 -23.80 3.89
N PRO A 116 -4.63 -24.17 5.16
CA PRO A 116 -4.04 -23.25 6.11
C PRO A 116 -2.56 -23.00 5.82
N VAL A 117 -2.14 -21.76 6.01
CA VAL A 117 -0.76 -21.30 5.84
C VAL A 117 -0.28 -20.64 7.12
N THR A 118 0.91 -21.01 7.57
CA THR A 118 1.60 -20.32 8.66
C THR A 118 2.96 -19.84 8.16
N ALA A 119 3.16 -18.53 8.15
CA ALA A 119 4.44 -17.94 7.82
C ALA A 119 5.10 -17.38 9.08
N ARG A 120 6.32 -17.80 9.35
CA ARG A 120 7.14 -17.31 10.46
C ARG A 120 8.11 -16.23 9.97
N ALA A 121 8.26 -15.17 10.75
CA ALA A 121 9.12 -14.04 10.43
C ALA A 121 10.20 -13.88 11.50
N THR A 122 11.45 -13.91 11.08
CA THR A 122 12.60 -13.72 11.99
C THR A 122 12.89 -12.26 12.30
N LYS A 123 12.54 -11.36 11.37
CA LYS A 123 12.76 -9.91 11.52
C LYS A 123 11.47 -9.14 11.86
N GLY A 124 10.38 -9.44 11.22
CA GLY A 124 9.09 -8.76 11.42
C GLY A 124 8.12 -9.04 10.29
N VAL A 125 6.90 -8.52 10.43
CA VAL A 125 5.83 -8.58 9.43
C VAL A 125 5.51 -7.16 8.98
N VAL A 126 5.44 -6.93 7.68
CA VAL A 126 5.01 -5.66 7.10
C VAL A 126 3.56 -5.79 6.65
N LEU A 127 2.69 -4.93 7.19
CA LEU A 127 1.31 -4.82 6.74
C LEU A 127 1.22 -3.75 5.63
N ALA A 128 0.99 -4.19 4.40
CA ALA A 128 0.83 -3.35 3.22
C ALA A 128 -0.52 -3.62 2.53
N THR A 129 -1.57 -3.81 3.34
CA THR A 129 -2.88 -4.30 2.92
C THR A 129 -3.81 -3.20 2.37
N GLY A 130 -3.34 -1.97 2.30
CA GLY A 130 -4.15 -0.81 1.94
C GLY A 130 -5.07 -0.37 3.10
N GLY A 131 -6.01 0.50 2.77
CA GLY A 131 -6.93 1.08 3.73
C GLY A 131 -8.27 0.33 3.82
N TYR A 132 -9.30 1.07 4.22
CA TYR A 132 -10.65 0.56 4.47
C TYR A 132 -11.76 1.28 3.68
N ALA A 133 -11.40 2.07 2.68
CA ALA A 133 -12.32 2.97 2.00
C ALA A 133 -13.45 2.28 1.18
N ALA A 134 -13.42 0.95 1.03
CA ALA A 134 -14.54 0.18 0.50
C ALA A 134 -15.44 -0.42 1.61
N ASN A 135 -15.02 -0.36 2.86
CA ASN A 135 -15.81 -0.74 4.01
C ASN A 135 -16.55 0.49 4.56
N ILE A 136 -17.71 0.79 3.99
CA ILE A 136 -18.48 2.00 4.34
C ILE A 136 -18.86 2.02 5.83
N ASN A 137 -19.10 0.87 6.45
CA ASN A 137 -19.37 0.84 7.89
C ASN A 137 -18.15 1.35 8.67
N MET A 138 -16.96 0.85 8.37
CA MET A 138 -15.73 1.29 9.02
C MET A 138 -15.43 2.76 8.74
N VAL A 139 -15.69 3.25 7.50
CA VAL A 139 -15.54 4.68 7.18
C VAL A 139 -16.44 5.56 8.05
N VAL A 140 -17.65 5.13 8.33
CA VAL A 140 -18.59 5.87 9.21
C VAL A 140 -18.20 5.74 10.69
N GLU A 141 -17.77 4.56 11.11
CA GLU A 141 -17.42 4.27 12.51
C GLU A 141 -16.12 4.96 12.94
N GLU A 142 -15.14 5.02 12.06
CA GLU A 142 -13.83 5.61 12.35
C GLU A 142 -13.73 7.11 11.97
N ASN A 143 -14.83 7.69 11.48
CA ASN A 143 -14.84 9.09 11.04
C ASN A 143 -14.72 10.07 12.23
N GLU A 144 -13.56 10.66 12.36
CA GLU A 144 -13.29 11.69 13.37
C GLU A 144 -13.31 13.14 12.82
N TYR A 145 -13.15 13.29 11.50
CA TYR A 145 -12.82 14.58 10.89
C TYR A 145 -13.93 15.21 10.06
N TRP A 146 -14.73 14.41 9.39
CA TRP A 146 -15.74 14.89 8.46
C TRP A 146 -17.10 15.06 9.16
N ASP A 147 -17.94 15.96 8.63
CA ASP A 147 -19.31 16.12 9.13
C ASP A 147 -20.04 14.76 9.15
N PRO A 148 -20.46 14.27 10.31
CA PRO A 148 -21.14 12.98 10.43
C PRO A 148 -22.49 12.94 9.72
N ASN A 149 -23.07 14.11 9.37
CA ASN A 149 -24.29 14.17 8.55
C ASN A 149 -23.97 13.97 7.06
N ALA A 150 -22.73 14.22 6.63
CA ALA A 150 -22.27 13.98 5.27
C ALA A 150 -21.70 12.56 5.09
N VAL A 151 -20.97 12.05 6.10
CA VAL A 151 -20.38 10.70 6.07
C VAL A 151 -21.38 9.71 6.66
N THR A 152 -22.24 9.18 5.83
CA THR A 152 -23.28 8.22 6.22
C THR A 152 -23.11 6.89 5.47
N LYS A 153 -23.86 5.87 5.87
CA LYS A 153 -23.85 4.54 5.19
C LYS A 153 -24.28 4.56 3.72
N ASN A 154 -24.75 5.71 3.22
CA ASN A 154 -25.17 5.90 1.84
C ASN A 154 -24.09 6.55 0.96
N ILE A 155 -22.89 6.84 1.50
CA ILE A 155 -21.80 7.37 0.69
C ILE A 155 -21.34 6.35 -0.34
N LEU A 156 -20.90 6.86 -1.48
CA LEU A 156 -20.35 6.04 -2.56
C LEU A 156 -18.83 5.99 -2.46
N THR A 157 -18.26 4.90 -2.93
CA THR A 157 -16.81 4.75 -3.04
C THR A 157 -16.42 4.32 -4.44
N THR A 158 -15.31 4.85 -4.94
CA THR A 158 -14.63 4.40 -6.17
C THR A 158 -13.51 3.41 -5.87
N ASN A 159 -13.30 3.08 -4.60
CA ASN A 159 -12.25 2.19 -4.17
C ASN A 159 -12.57 0.74 -4.52
N ARG A 160 -11.52 -0.07 -4.67
CA ARG A 160 -11.64 -1.50 -4.89
C ARG A 160 -12.32 -2.17 -3.70
N SER A 161 -13.21 -3.12 -3.98
CA SER A 161 -13.95 -3.89 -2.95
C SER A 161 -13.05 -4.66 -1.97
N SER A 162 -11.79 -4.86 -2.29
CA SER A 162 -10.80 -5.49 -1.41
C SER A 162 -10.28 -4.59 -0.29
N LEU A 163 -10.55 -3.28 -0.32
CA LEU A 163 -10.09 -2.34 0.72
C LEU A 163 -11.05 -2.35 1.92
N GLN A 164 -10.98 -3.41 2.72
CA GLN A 164 -11.89 -3.70 3.84
C GLN A 164 -11.32 -3.38 5.22
N GLY A 165 -10.06 -2.93 5.30
CA GLY A 165 -9.39 -2.63 6.56
C GLY A 165 -8.87 -3.86 7.31
N ASP A 166 -8.70 -4.99 6.64
CA ASP A 166 -8.34 -6.25 7.31
C ASP A 166 -7.00 -6.17 8.03
N GLY A 167 -5.99 -5.54 7.42
CA GLY A 167 -4.69 -5.35 8.07
C GLY A 167 -4.75 -4.40 9.26
N ILE A 168 -5.58 -3.36 9.20
CA ILE A 168 -5.80 -2.45 10.33
C ILE A 168 -6.42 -3.22 11.50
N LYS A 169 -7.47 -4.00 11.23
CA LYS A 169 -8.11 -4.85 12.24
C LYS A 169 -7.14 -5.86 12.85
N MET A 170 -6.32 -6.52 12.02
CA MET A 170 -5.28 -7.43 12.52
C MET A 170 -4.26 -6.69 13.42
N ALA A 171 -3.83 -5.49 13.03
CA ALA A 171 -2.91 -4.68 13.82
C ALA A 171 -3.51 -4.27 15.17
N GLN A 172 -4.78 -3.90 15.19
CA GLN A 172 -5.51 -3.55 16.41
C GLN A 172 -5.58 -4.73 17.40
N THR A 173 -5.67 -5.99 16.92
CA THR A 173 -5.66 -7.17 17.83
C THR A 173 -4.36 -7.33 18.61
N VAL A 174 -3.28 -6.69 18.18
CA VAL A 174 -1.96 -6.69 18.83
C VAL A 174 -1.62 -5.33 19.44
N ASN A 175 -2.63 -4.51 19.72
CA ASN A 175 -2.54 -3.18 20.34
C ASN A 175 -1.76 -2.14 19.50
N ALA A 176 -1.76 -2.25 18.17
CA ALA A 176 -1.23 -1.18 17.34
C ALA A 176 -2.16 0.06 17.43
N ALA A 177 -1.54 1.22 17.54
CA ALA A 177 -2.26 2.48 17.42
C ALA A 177 -2.54 2.80 15.95
N THR A 178 -3.61 3.54 15.70
CA THR A 178 -3.97 4.07 14.39
C THR A 178 -3.90 5.59 14.39
N THR A 179 -3.65 6.18 13.25
CA THR A 179 -3.65 7.62 13.05
C THR A 179 -4.26 7.97 11.70
N GLY A 180 -4.95 9.12 11.60
CA GLY A 180 -5.55 9.59 10.36
C GLY A 180 -6.75 8.76 9.88
N MET A 181 -7.50 8.20 10.81
CA MET A 181 -8.67 7.35 10.51
C MET A 181 -9.89 8.19 10.11
#